data_0139066879af01635a672697afff5f56
#
_entry.id   0139066879af01635a672697afff5f56
#
_cell.length_a   1.000
_cell.length_b   1.000
_cell.length_c   1.000
_cell.angle_alpha   90.00
_cell.angle_beta   90.00
_cell.angle_gamma   90.00
#
_symmetry.space_group_name_H-M   'P 1'
#
loop_
_entity.id
_entity.type
_entity.pdbx_description
1 polymer ?
#
loop_
_entity_poly.entity_id
_entity_poly.type
_entity_poly.pdbx_seq_one_letter_code
_entity_poly.pdbx_strand_id
1 'polypeptide(L)'
;MNSLAPSLARIFCAALVLTSLLSACSAPPGAGDGEPPRDIEADHLVPSTPENLSWGWYPLDKQPVLTVESGETVRIETLTHAGTTQSEEPVAYLTAFGVPREEILPDVIDFWRSREGREREGRSGHVITGPIYVEGAEPGDVLEVQILELEVRVPWGINNTGPTSGVFADAYPGARPDDPPLDIAPGTRHLIRTGETEGQAVAFFSAGIQVPLAPFMGILAVAPADPVVGEPGVTVPGVQASRPPGPFGGNLDVKDLVAGTRLLLPVFHAGALFYTGDPHSAQGDGEVSGTAIEQSLTGVFRFVVHKGESIPGPRAESDTHYLLMGIDLDLDRAMRNATRAVVEFLVEEKDLTPAEALSLASIAVDFRVAEVVDLTQVVVGHIPKSLFLTP
;
A
#
# COMPACT_ATOMS: atom_id res chain seq x y z
N MET A 1 -61.85 -10.16 -57.80
CA MET A 1 -62.80 -9.13 -58.29
C MET A 1 -62.43 -7.85 -57.66
N ASN A 2 -62.11 -6.87 -58.48
CA ASN A 2 -61.96 -5.43 -58.29
C ASN A 2 -60.86 -4.96 -57.36
N SER A 3 -59.72 -4.47 -57.86
CA SER A 3 -59.44 -3.24 -58.64
C SER A 3 -59.65 -1.99 -57.74
N LEU A 4 -58.62 -1.22 -57.43
CA LEU A 4 -58.16 -0.06 -58.14
C LEU A 4 -57.05 0.70 -57.29
N ALA A 5 -55.99 1.05 -57.96
CA ALA A 5 -54.99 2.03 -57.54
C ALA A 5 -55.44 3.43 -57.95
N PRO A 6 -54.57 4.47 -57.93
CA PRO A 6 -53.75 5.09 -56.87
C PRO A 6 -54.11 6.59 -56.71
N SER A 7 -53.54 7.23 -55.69
CA SER A 7 -53.50 8.71 -55.70
C SER A 7 -52.18 9.26 -55.16
N LEU A 8 -51.51 9.96 -56.03
CA LEU A 8 -50.34 10.82 -55.77
C LEU A 8 -50.72 12.03 -54.92
N ALA A 9 -49.92 12.34 -53.90
CA ALA A 9 -49.81 13.69 -53.40
C ALA A 9 -48.49 13.97 -52.69
N ARG A 10 -47.65 14.69 -53.36
CA ARG A 10 -46.76 15.80 -52.99
C ARG A 10 -45.83 15.66 -51.77
N ILE A 11 -44.56 15.59 -52.12
CA ILE A 11 -43.39 15.82 -51.36
C ILE A 11 -43.38 17.28 -50.79
N PHE A 12 -43.29 17.38 -49.47
CA PHE A 12 -42.76 18.61 -48.81
C PHE A 12 -41.47 18.21 -48.08
N CYS A 13 -40.35 18.68 -48.61
CA CYS A 13 -39.07 18.68 -47.92
C CYS A 13 -39.12 19.67 -46.75
N ALA A 14 -39.16 19.21 -45.53
CA ALA A 14 -38.79 19.98 -44.36
C ALA A 14 -37.39 19.56 -43.92
N ALA A 15 -36.41 20.44 -44.13
CA ALA A 15 -35.08 20.29 -43.64
C ALA A 15 -35.06 20.42 -42.10
N LEU A 16 -34.95 19.32 -41.41
CA LEU A 16 -34.71 19.31 -39.97
C LEU A 16 -33.21 19.54 -39.72
N VAL A 17 -32.89 20.77 -39.27
CA VAL A 17 -31.54 21.07 -38.73
C VAL A 17 -31.39 20.33 -37.39
N LEU A 18 -30.65 19.23 -37.39
CA LEU A 18 -30.25 18.52 -36.19
C LEU A 18 -29.10 19.27 -35.56
N THR A 19 -29.37 20.14 -34.58
CA THR A 19 -28.34 20.67 -33.67
C THR A 19 -27.93 19.56 -32.73
N SER A 20 -26.78 18.92 -33.02
CA SER A 20 -26.12 18.02 -32.11
C SER A 20 -25.61 18.77 -30.89
N LEU A 21 -26.33 18.69 -29.78
CA LEU A 21 -25.81 18.98 -28.44
C LEU A 21 -24.75 17.95 -28.10
N LEU A 22 -23.49 18.30 -28.31
CA LEU A 22 -22.34 17.61 -27.71
C LEU A 22 -22.44 17.84 -26.20
N SER A 23 -22.95 16.83 -25.50
CA SER A 23 -22.76 16.70 -24.05
C SER A 23 -21.26 16.49 -23.83
N ALA A 24 -20.59 17.54 -23.41
CA ALA A 24 -19.24 17.42 -22.87
C ALA A 24 -19.33 16.60 -21.57
N CYS A 25 -19.00 15.31 -21.62
CA CYS A 25 -18.58 14.60 -20.43
C CYS A 25 -17.31 15.30 -19.93
N SER A 26 -17.42 16.03 -18.84
CA SER A 26 -16.27 16.50 -18.09
C SER A 26 -15.47 15.28 -17.64
N ALA A 27 -14.26 15.15 -18.18
CA ALA A 27 -13.25 14.26 -17.64
C ALA A 27 -13.01 14.61 -16.16
N PRO A 28 -12.68 13.64 -15.30
CA PRO A 28 -12.25 13.94 -13.94
C PRO A 28 -11.07 14.93 -14.00
N PRO A 29 -10.89 15.80 -12.99
CA PRO A 29 -9.81 16.78 -12.97
C PRO A 29 -8.49 16.04 -13.15
N GLY A 30 -7.78 16.46 -14.21
CA GLY A 30 -6.54 15.84 -14.62
C GLY A 30 -5.51 15.90 -13.51
N ALA A 31 -4.66 14.89 -13.47
CA ALA A 31 -3.35 14.98 -12.87
C ALA A 31 -2.70 16.27 -13.34
N GLY A 32 -2.25 17.10 -12.41
CA GLY A 32 -1.56 18.34 -12.73
C GLY A 32 -0.38 18.06 -13.65
N ASP A 33 -0.02 19.04 -14.47
CA ASP A 33 1.18 19.04 -15.29
C ASP A 33 2.40 18.85 -14.36
N GLY A 34 2.65 17.61 -13.96
CA GLY A 34 3.78 17.23 -13.13
C GLY A 34 5.05 17.41 -13.96
N GLU A 35 5.89 18.32 -13.53
CA GLU A 35 7.31 18.33 -13.89
C GLU A 35 7.83 16.89 -13.78
N PRO A 36 8.67 16.40 -14.71
CA PRO A 36 9.20 15.04 -14.60
C PRO A 36 9.86 14.85 -13.24
N PRO A 37 9.76 13.66 -12.62
CA PRO A 37 10.31 13.42 -11.30
C PRO A 37 11.75 13.91 -11.27
N ARG A 38 12.03 14.85 -10.39
CA ARG A 38 13.41 15.28 -10.13
C ARG A 38 14.01 14.16 -9.31
N ASP A 39 15.13 13.62 -9.75
CA ASP A 39 15.99 12.77 -8.92
C ASP A 39 16.25 13.54 -7.61
N ILE A 40 15.53 13.16 -6.54
CA ILE A 40 15.69 13.79 -5.25
C ILE A 40 17.02 13.29 -4.67
N GLU A 41 18.01 14.18 -4.61
CA GLU A 41 19.25 13.88 -3.92
C GLU A 41 18.95 13.76 -2.41
N ALA A 42 19.08 12.54 -1.89
CA ALA A 42 18.87 12.26 -0.47
C ALA A 42 20.18 12.44 0.31
N ASP A 43 20.08 12.88 1.58
CA ASP A 43 21.23 13.06 2.46
C ASP A 43 21.95 11.73 2.73
N HIS A 44 21.19 10.63 2.76
CA HIS A 44 21.70 9.29 3.09
C HIS A 44 21.15 8.23 2.16
N LEU A 45 21.88 7.09 2.06
CA LEU A 45 21.47 5.88 1.35
C LEU A 45 21.49 4.66 2.30
N VAL A 46 20.42 3.90 2.31
CA VAL A 46 20.35 2.55 2.91
C VAL A 46 20.13 1.53 1.80
N PRO A 47 21.20 0.85 1.36
CA PRO A 47 21.09 -0.18 0.33
C PRO A 47 20.44 -1.45 0.89
N SER A 48 19.86 -2.28 0.01
CA SER A 48 19.24 -3.55 0.38
C SER A 48 20.27 -4.70 0.57
N THR A 49 21.34 -4.42 1.32
CA THR A 49 22.33 -5.45 1.68
C THR A 49 21.79 -6.37 2.78
N PRO A 50 22.26 -7.61 2.87
CA PRO A 50 21.80 -8.57 3.87
C PRO A 50 21.82 -8.05 5.32
N GLU A 51 22.78 -7.20 5.68
CA GLU A 51 22.94 -6.63 7.02
C GLU A 51 21.82 -5.63 7.34
N ASN A 52 21.34 -4.91 6.32
CA ASN A 52 20.29 -3.91 6.46
C ASN A 52 18.89 -4.53 6.45
N LEU A 53 18.78 -5.81 6.10
CA LEU A 53 17.51 -6.50 5.92
C LEU A 53 17.18 -7.40 7.12
N SER A 54 15.89 -7.58 7.35
CA SER A 54 15.29 -8.57 8.24
C SER A 54 14.27 -9.40 7.47
N TRP A 55 14.00 -10.64 7.91
CA TRP A 55 13.11 -11.53 7.19
C TRP A 55 11.92 -11.97 8.04
N GLY A 56 10.77 -11.45 7.74
CA GLY A 56 9.48 -11.86 8.31
C GLY A 56 9.15 -11.27 9.69
N TRP A 57 9.96 -10.36 10.24
CA TRP A 57 9.76 -9.79 11.57
C TRP A 57 10.51 -8.48 11.78
N TYR A 58 10.15 -7.76 12.84
CA TYR A 58 10.80 -6.52 13.30
C TYR A 58 11.71 -6.84 14.49
N PRO A 59 13.03 -6.95 14.29
CA PRO A 59 13.96 -7.24 15.39
C PRO A 59 14.19 -5.97 16.25
N LEU A 60 13.63 -5.97 17.47
CA LEU A 60 13.71 -4.82 18.37
C LEU A 60 15.10 -4.60 18.96
N ASP A 61 15.96 -5.61 18.94
CA ASP A 61 17.34 -5.60 19.43
C ASP A 61 18.40 -5.36 18.34
N LYS A 62 17.98 -5.28 17.08
CA LYS A 62 18.88 -4.99 15.96
C LYS A 62 19.42 -3.57 16.09
N GLN A 63 20.76 -3.43 15.97
CA GLN A 63 21.36 -2.12 15.91
C GLN A 63 20.87 -1.33 14.70
N PRO A 64 20.63 -0.02 14.84
CA PRO A 64 20.24 0.82 13.71
C PRO A 64 21.23 0.70 12.55
N VAL A 65 20.69 0.54 11.34
CA VAL A 65 21.49 0.51 10.11
C VAL A 65 21.93 1.90 9.69
N LEU A 66 21.22 2.92 10.17
CA LEU A 66 21.50 4.33 9.98
C LEU A 66 20.94 5.13 11.16
N THR A 67 21.61 6.21 11.53
CA THR A 67 21.11 7.25 12.43
C THR A 67 21.00 8.56 11.67
N VAL A 68 19.87 9.25 11.79
CA VAL A 68 19.58 10.51 11.09
C VAL A 68 19.04 11.57 12.05
N GLU A 69 19.23 12.83 11.71
CA GLU A 69 18.57 13.95 12.39
C GLU A 69 17.13 14.15 11.87
N SER A 70 16.27 14.75 12.70
CA SER A 70 14.92 15.13 12.27
C SER A 70 15.01 16.18 11.14
N GLY A 71 14.36 15.90 10.01
CA GLY A 71 14.35 16.71 8.79
C GLY A 71 15.23 16.17 7.67
N GLU A 72 16.13 15.24 7.95
CA GLU A 72 16.98 14.61 6.92
C GLU A 72 16.21 13.64 6.05
N THR A 73 16.75 13.41 4.84
CA THR A 73 16.19 12.54 3.81
C THR A 73 17.04 11.28 3.64
N VAL A 74 16.35 10.15 3.47
CA VAL A 74 17.00 8.85 3.27
C VAL A 74 16.43 8.17 2.03
N ARG A 75 17.32 7.78 1.12
CA ARG A 75 17.02 6.86 0.02
C ARG A 75 17.15 5.43 0.55
N ILE A 76 16.07 4.66 0.49
CA ILE A 76 16.00 3.30 1.01
C ILE A 76 15.68 2.35 -0.12
N GLU A 77 16.55 1.37 -0.33
CA GLU A 77 16.29 0.27 -1.25
C GLU A 77 15.55 -0.86 -0.54
N THR A 78 14.54 -1.40 -1.20
CA THR A 78 13.76 -2.54 -0.71
C THR A 78 13.75 -3.68 -1.69
N LEU A 79 13.52 -4.90 -1.19
CA LEU A 79 13.31 -6.10 -1.99
C LEU A 79 11.89 -6.63 -1.77
N THR A 80 11.21 -6.96 -2.87
CA THR A 80 9.99 -7.75 -2.75
C THR A 80 10.30 -9.17 -2.30
N HIS A 81 9.38 -9.79 -1.58
CA HIS A 81 9.49 -11.19 -1.20
C HIS A 81 9.40 -12.13 -2.44
N ALA A 82 8.68 -11.71 -3.48
CA ALA A 82 8.51 -12.46 -4.71
C ALA A 82 9.84 -12.60 -5.48
N GLY A 83 10.31 -13.83 -5.63
CA GLY A 83 11.62 -14.13 -6.22
C GLY A 83 12.81 -14.01 -5.26
N THR A 84 12.58 -13.60 -4.00
CA THR A 84 13.64 -13.39 -2.99
C THR A 84 13.59 -14.44 -1.87
N THR A 85 12.40 -14.87 -1.44
CA THR A 85 12.22 -15.69 -0.24
C THR A 85 11.81 -17.14 -0.49
N GLN A 86 11.63 -17.57 -1.74
CA GLN A 86 11.36 -18.96 -2.09
C GLN A 86 12.56 -19.91 -1.76
N SER A 87 12.32 -21.21 -1.79
CA SER A 87 13.35 -22.22 -1.50
C SER A 87 14.35 -22.38 -2.64
N GLU A 88 13.92 -22.18 -3.87
CA GLU A 88 14.73 -22.33 -5.07
C GLU A 88 15.73 -21.17 -5.20
N GLU A 89 16.86 -21.42 -5.84
CA GLU A 89 17.86 -20.39 -6.13
C GLU A 89 17.25 -19.30 -7.05
N PRO A 90 17.39 -18.00 -6.70
CA PRO A 90 16.65 -16.91 -7.36
C PRO A 90 16.83 -16.84 -8.87
N VAL A 91 18.07 -17.03 -9.38
CA VAL A 91 18.32 -16.94 -10.83
C VAL A 91 17.62 -18.07 -11.56
N ALA A 92 17.74 -19.30 -11.05
CA ALA A 92 17.07 -20.45 -11.65
C ALA A 92 15.54 -20.29 -11.61
N TYR A 93 15.01 -19.84 -10.46
CA TYR A 93 13.58 -19.62 -10.26
C TYR A 93 13.04 -18.55 -11.18
N LEU A 94 13.62 -17.34 -11.16
CA LEU A 94 13.10 -16.20 -11.91
C LEU A 94 13.28 -16.34 -13.43
N THR A 95 14.40 -16.97 -13.88
CA THR A 95 14.58 -17.23 -15.31
C THR A 95 13.62 -18.30 -15.84
N ALA A 96 13.29 -19.31 -15.03
CA ALA A 96 12.24 -20.27 -15.37
C ALA A 96 10.85 -19.61 -15.48
N PHE A 97 10.65 -18.50 -14.78
CA PHE A 97 9.45 -17.67 -14.82
C PHE A 97 9.43 -16.68 -16.01
N GLY A 98 10.54 -16.56 -16.74
CA GLY A 98 10.67 -15.69 -17.90
C GLY A 98 11.29 -14.31 -17.61
N VAL A 99 11.90 -14.14 -16.41
CA VAL A 99 12.66 -12.92 -16.09
C VAL A 99 14.08 -13.05 -16.71
N PRO A 100 14.52 -12.11 -17.55
CA PRO A 100 15.90 -12.09 -18.04
C PRO A 100 16.90 -11.98 -16.88
N ARG A 101 18.06 -12.67 -17.03
CA ARG A 101 19.07 -12.69 -15.97
C ARG A 101 19.58 -11.31 -15.57
N GLU A 102 19.68 -10.39 -16.53
CA GLU A 102 20.11 -9.02 -16.35
C GLU A 102 19.10 -8.14 -15.60
N GLU A 103 17.86 -8.58 -15.48
CA GLU A 103 16.81 -7.89 -14.73
C GLU A 103 16.64 -8.45 -13.30
N ILE A 104 17.48 -9.39 -12.89
CA ILE A 104 17.50 -9.93 -11.52
C ILE A 104 18.52 -9.13 -10.72
N LEU A 105 18.05 -8.45 -9.67
CA LEU A 105 18.89 -7.65 -8.79
C LEU A 105 19.96 -8.53 -8.10
N PRO A 106 21.22 -8.08 -8.06
CA PRO A 106 22.26 -8.76 -7.28
C PRO A 106 21.87 -8.93 -5.82
N ASP A 107 21.23 -7.94 -5.23
CA ASP A 107 20.78 -7.91 -3.83
C ASP A 107 19.84 -9.08 -3.48
N VAL A 108 18.97 -9.48 -4.42
CA VAL A 108 18.11 -10.66 -4.29
C VAL A 108 18.93 -11.94 -4.10
N ILE A 109 20.03 -12.07 -4.87
CA ILE A 109 20.92 -13.23 -4.82
C ILE A 109 21.71 -13.21 -3.50
N ASP A 110 22.21 -12.05 -3.11
CA ASP A 110 23.01 -11.88 -1.91
C ASP A 110 22.15 -12.10 -0.64
N PHE A 111 20.92 -11.58 -0.61
CA PHE A 111 19.98 -11.86 0.46
C PHE A 111 19.67 -13.37 0.53
N TRP A 112 19.34 -14.01 -0.60
CA TRP A 112 19.01 -15.43 -0.63
C TRP A 112 20.17 -16.30 -0.11
N ARG A 113 21.42 -15.98 -0.49
CA ARG A 113 22.61 -16.66 0.01
C ARG A 113 22.83 -16.46 1.51
N SER A 114 22.52 -15.28 2.01
CA SER A 114 22.65 -14.95 3.44
C SER A 114 21.64 -15.66 4.34
N ARG A 115 20.64 -16.33 3.77
CA ARG A 115 19.60 -17.04 4.53
C ARG A 115 20.13 -18.29 5.23
N GLU A 116 21.25 -18.85 4.77
CA GLU A 116 21.90 -19.95 5.47
C GLU A 116 22.36 -19.49 6.87
N GLY A 117 21.77 -20.10 7.91
CA GLY A 117 21.99 -19.69 9.31
C GLY A 117 21.19 -18.48 9.79
N ARG A 118 20.28 -17.93 8.96
CA ARG A 118 19.33 -16.88 9.34
C ARG A 118 17.95 -17.50 9.55
N GLU A 119 17.44 -17.41 10.76
CA GLU A 119 16.09 -17.88 11.06
C GLU A 119 15.04 -16.87 10.56
N ARG A 120 13.95 -17.39 10.03
CA ARG A 120 12.75 -16.63 9.70
C ARG A 120 11.85 -16.64 10.93
N GLU A 121 11.92 -15.58 11.70
CA GLU A 121 11.04 -15.37 12.84
C GLU A 121 9.71 -14.74 12.39
N GLY A 122 8.63 -14.95 13.15
CA GLY A 122 7.31 -14.46 12.79
C GLY A 122 6.67 -15.08 11.54
N ARG A 123 7.36 -15.95 10.85
CA ARG A 123 6.92 -16.76 9.69
C ARG A 123 6.24 -16.00 8.54
N SER A 124 6.44 -14.71 8.43
CA SER A 124 6.05 -13.92 7.26
C SER A 124 7.04 -14.08 6.09
N GLY A 125 6.60 -13.75 4.87
CA GLY A 125 7.44 -13.73 3.67
C GLY A 125 8.29 -12.48 3.53
N HIS A 126 7.90 -11.37 4.14
CA HIS A 126 8.41 -10.03 3.85
C HIS A 126 9.91 -9.87 4.12
N VAL A 127 10.55 -9.09 3.25
CA VAL A 127 11.92 -8.60 3.44
C VAL A 127 11.82 -7.13 3.84
N ILE A 128 12.41 -6.78 4.98
CA ILE A 128 12.21 -5.47 5.62
C ILE A 128 13.55 -4.79 5.80
N THR A 129 13.68 -3.55 5.34
CA THR A 129 14.87 -2.72 5.49
C THR A 129 14.77 -1.87 6.76
N GLY A 130 15.83 -1.85 7.56
CA GLY A 130 15.94 -1.06 8.80
C GLY A 130 16.59 -1.82 9.96
N PRO A 131 16.52 -1.28 11.21
CA PRO A 131 15.85 -0.03 11.57
C PRO A 131 16.68 1.22 11.29
N ILE A 132 15.99 2.33 11.05
CA ILE A 132 16.59 3.66 11.03
C ILE A 132 16.29 4.35 12.36
N TYR A 133 17.31 4.85 13.02
CA TYR A 133 17.20 5.62 14.25
C TYR A 133 17.06 7.11 13.93
N VAL A 134 16.00 7.75 14.38
CA VAL A 134 15.78 9.20 14.22
C VAL A 134 16.12 9.90 15.52
N GLU A 135 17.16 10.75 15.50
CA GLU A 135 17.63 11.45 16.69
C GLU A 135 16.52 12.32 17.30
N GLY A 136 16.47 12.30 18.63
CA GLY A 136 15.50 13.07 19.39
C GLY A 136 14.09 12.50 19.45
N ALA A 137 13.77 11.43 18.71
CA ALA A 137 12.48 10.74 18.87
C ALA A 137 12.44 9.96 20.19
N GLU A 138 11.42 10.20 21.00
CA GLU A 138 11.22 9.60 22.32
C GLU A 138 9.83 8.95 22.41
N PRO A 139 9.64 7.93 23.27
CA PRO A 139 8.32 7.36 23.49
C PRO A 139 7.27 8.42 23.84
N GLY A 140 6.16 8.43 23.11
CA GLY A 140 5.07 9.40 23.26
C GLY A 140 5.16 10.60 22.31
N ASP A 141 6.19 10.67 21.46
CA ASP A 141 6.24 11.58 20.31
C ASP A 141 5.53 10.98 19.09
N VAL A 142 5.44 11.74 18.02
CA VAL A 142 4.98 11.28 16.69
C VAL A 142 6.14 11.38 15.70
N LEU A 143 6.37 10.32 14.93
CA LEU A 143 7.24 10.33 13.77
C LEU A 143 6.40 10.58 12.51
N GLU A 144 6.66 11.69 11.81
CA GLU A 144 6.13 11.93 10.47
C GLU A 144 7.12 11.37 9.45
N VAL A 145 6.62 10.52 8.56
CA VAL A 145 7.35 9.95 7.42
C VAL A 145 6.78 10.58 6.15
N GLN A 146 7.50 11.53 5.57
CA GLN A 146 7.15 12.12 4.28
C GLN A 146 7.67 11.22 3.16
N ILE A 147 6.78 10.73 2.31
CA ILE A 147 7.12 9.89 1.15
C ILE A 147 7.37 10.85 -0.02
N LEU A 148 8.65 11.05 -0.36
CA LEU A 148 9.02 12.06 -1.37
C LEU A 148 9.07 11.47 -2.77
N GLU A 149 9.55 10.23 -2.91
CA GLU A 149 9.72 9.55 -4.19
C GLU A 149 9.63 8.04 -4.01
N LEU A 150 9.06 7.36 -5.01
CA LEU A 150 9.01 5.90 -5.06
C LEU A 150 9.27 5.44 -6.50
N GLU A 151 10.31 4.66 -6.70
CA GLU A 151 10.78 4.20 -8.01
C GLU A 151 10.85 2.68 -8.09
N VAL A 152 10.43 2.11 -9.22
CA VAL A 152 10.59 0.68 -9.49
C VAL A 152 12.05 0.35 -9.80
N ARG A 153 12.59 -0.71 -9.17
CA ARG A 153 13.98 -1.15 -9.37
C ARG A 153 14.14 -2.16 -10.51
N VAL A 154 13.06 -2.80 -10.92
CA VAL A 154 13.01 -3.81 -11.98
C VAL A 154 11.77 -3.63 -12.83
N PRO A 155 11.79 -3.97 -14.14
CA PRO A 155 10.63 -3.77 -15.04
C PRO A 155 9.62 -4.92 -14.99
N TRP A 156 9.42 -5.52 -13.80
CA TRP A 156 8.48 -6.62 -13.57
C TRP A 156 8.08 -6.73 -12.12
N GLY A 157 6.90 -7.27 -11.89
CA GLY A 157 6.43 -7.69 -10.57
C GLY A 157 5.70 -9.03 -10.66
N ILE A 158 5.35 -9.59 -9.52
CA ILE A 158 4.65 -10.87 -9.40
C ILE A 158 3.42 -10.72 -8.52
N ASN A 159 2.28 -11.26 -8.99
CA ASN A 159 1.10 -11.47 -8.16
C ASN A 159 0.85 -12.97 -8.02
N ASN A 160 0.41 -13.39 -6.85
CA ASN A 160 0.11 -14.78 -6.55
C ASN A 160 -1.41 -14.98 -6.43
N THR A 161 -1.89 -16.12 -6.95
CA THR A 161 -3.28 -16.53 -6.79
C THR A 161 -3.37 -18.03 -6.55
N GLY A 162 -4.51 -18.48 -6.07
CA GLY A 162 -4.77 -19.91 -5.84
C GLY A 162 -6.22 -20.15 -5.48
N PRO A 163 -6.66 -21.42 -5.42
CA PRO A 163 -8.03 -21.76 -5.12
C PRO A 163 -8.47 -21.33 -3.72
N THR A 164 -7.53 -21.19 -2.79
CA THR A 164 -7.74 -20.82 -1.39
C THR A 164 -6.78 -19.69 -0.97
N SER A 165 -6.51 -18.72 -1.85
CA SER A 165 -5.66 -17.57 -1.55
C SER A 165 -6.48 -16.39 -1.01
N GLY A 166 -5.85 -15.58 -0.18
CA GLY A 166 -6.42 -14.34 0.33
C GLY A 166 -7.77 -14.54 1.00
N VAL A 167 -8.80 -13.87 0.53
CA VAL A 167 -10.17 -13.97 1.09
C VAL A 167 -10.83 -15.33 0.88
N PHE A 168 -10.27 -16.20 0.05
CA PHE A 168 -10.75 -17.57 -0.15
C PHE A 168 -9.97 -18.60 0.68
N ALA A 169 -9.07 -18.17 1.56
CA ALA A 169 -8.38 -19.07 2.47
C ALA A 169 -9.36 -19.68 3.48
N ASP A 170 -9.19 -20.98 3.81
CA ASP A 170 -10.02 -21.67 4.79
C ASP A 170 -10.02 -20.97 6.17
N ALA A 171 -8.93 -20.29 6.50
CA ALA A 171 -8.76 -19.54 7.75
C ALA A 171 -9.29 -18.11 7.66
N TYR A 172 -9.83 -17.67 6.52
CA TYR A 172 -10.37 -16.31 6.39
C TYR A 172 -11.64 -16.16 7.25
N PRO A 173 -11.78 -15.04 7.99
CA PRO A 173 -12.97 -14.80 8.77
C PRO A 173 -14.24 -14.81 7.90
N GLY A 174 -15.21 -15.65 8.24
CA GLY A 174 -16.44 -15.84 7.46
C GLY A 174 -16.39 -16.92 6.41
N ALA A 175 -15.24 -17.55 6.13
CA ALA A 175 -15.16 -18.75 5.29
C ALA A 175 -16.02 -19.87 5.89
N ARG A 176 -16.69 -20.63 5.02
CA ARG A 176 -17.55 -21.76 5.42
C ARG A 176 -17.01 -23.06 4.82
N PRO A 177 -17.17 -24.20 5.50
CA PRO A 177 -16.68 -25.49 4.99
C PRO A 177 -17.28 -25.94 3.65
N ASP A 178 -18.38 -25.36 3.24
CA ASP A 178 -19.10 -25.65 2.00
C ASP A 178 -18.90 -24.56 0.92
N ASP A 179 -18.09 -23.54 1.19
CA ASP A 179 -17.72 -22.56 0.17
C ASP A 179 -16.90 -23.25 -0.93
N PRO A 180 -17.27 -23.13 -2.21
CA PRO A 180 -16.53 -23.78 -3.27
C PRO A 180 -15.19 -23.04 -3.49
N PRO A 181 -14.07 -23.77 -3.63
CA PRO A 181 -12.82 -23.15 -4.03
C PRO A 181 -12.92 -22.58 -5.45
N LEU A 182 -12.10 -21.58 -5.75
CA LEU A 182 -11.99 -21.08 -7.11
C LEU A 182 -11.31 -22.13 -8.01
N ASP A 183 -11.73 -22.20 -9.29
CA ASP A 183 -11.11 -23.07 -10.30
C ASP A 183 -9.78 -22.46 -10.78
N ILE A 184 -8.80 -22.43 -9.88
CA ILE A 184 -7.45 -21.92 -10.09
C ILE A 184 -6.46 -23.00 -9.67
N ALA A 185 -5.41 -23.20 -10.45
CA ALA A 185 -4.35 -24.13 -10.07
C ALA A 185 -3.61 -23.63 -8.80
N PRO A 186 -3.33 -24.50 -7.81
CA PRO A 186 -2.59 -24.10 -6.63
C PRO A 186 -1.23 -23.50 -6.97
N GLY A 187 -0.89 -22.38 -6.31
CA GLY A 187 0.40 -21.71 -6.48
C GLY A 187 0.57 -21.02 -7.84
N THR A 188 -0.55 -20.64 -8.50
CA THR A 188 -0.51 -19.84 -9.73
C THR A 188 0.13 -18.49 -9.44
N ARG A 189 1.10 -18.13 -10.27
CA ARG A 189 1.83 -16.86 -10.21
C ARG A 189 1.75 -16.16 -11.54
N HIS A 190 1.58 -14.84 -11.50
CA HIS A 190 1.52 -14.00 -12.67
C HIS A 190 2.75 -13.10 -12.68
N LEU A 191 3.67 -13.35 -13.64
CA LEU A 191 4.73 -12.39 -13.95
C LEU A 191 4.11 -11.27 -14.78
N ILE A 192 4.15 -10.07 -14.24
CA ILE A 192 3.55 -8.88 -14.83
C ILE A 192 4.66 -7.92 -15.19
N ARG A 193 4.81 -7.63 -16.50
CA ARG A 193 5.78 -6.65 -16.99
C ARG A 193 5.27 -5.24 -16.71
N THR A 194 6.17 -4.35 -16.33
CA THR A 194 5.88 -2.93 -16.15
C THR A 194 6.65 -2.06 -17.14
N GLY A 195 6.11 -0.90 -17.44
CA GLY A 195 6.69 0.03 -18.39
C GLY A 195 5.83 1.28 -18.51
N GLU A 196 5.83 1.89 -19.70
CA GLU A 196 5.14 3.14 -19.95
C GLU A 196 4.26 3.06 -21.20
N THR A 197 3.10 3.69 -21.15
CA THR A 197 2.20 3.88 -22.29
C THR A 197 1.71 5.33 -22.27
N GLU A 198 1.96 6.07 -23.34
CA GLU A 198 1.53 7.48 -23.50
C GLU A 198 1.97 8.39 -22.34
N GLY A 199 3.18 8.15 -21.77
CA GLY A 199 3.72 8.92 -20.65
C GLY A 199 3.18 8.52 -19.28
N GLN A 200 2.39 7.43 -19.21
CA GLN A 200 1.88 6.88 -17.96
C GLN A 200 2.55 5.55 -17.63
N ALA A 201 3.06 5.41 -16.43
CA ALA A 201 3.58 4.15 -15.92
C ALA A 201 2.45 3.13 -15.75
N VAL A 202 2.63 1.94 -16.33
CA VAL A 202 1.60 0.88 -16.37
C VAL A 202 2.19 -0.51 -16.18
N ALA A 203 1.37 -1.41 -15.67
CA ALA A 203 1.59 -2.86 -15.70
C ALA A 203 0.80 -3.48 -16.87
N PHE A 204 1.45 -4.33 -17.66
CA PHE A 204 0.86 -5.06 -18.79
C PHE A 204 0.30 -6.40 -18.28
N PHE A 205 -0.92 -6.41 -17.78
CA PHE A 205 -1.52 -7.59 -17.14
C PHE A 205 -1.81 -8.70 -18.16
N SER A 206 -2.46 -8.35 -19.25
CA SER A 206 -2.74 -9.27 -20.38
C SER A 206 -3.02 -8.48 -21.65
N ALA A 207 -3.27 -9.17 -22.78
CA ALA A 207 -3.63 -8.52 -24.02
C ALA A 207 -4.87 -7.62 -23.85
N GLY A 208 -4.67 -6.30 -23.99
CA GLY A 208 -5.73 -5.30 -23.87
C GLY A 208 -6.08 -4.90 -22.43
N ILE A 209 -5.34 -5.36 -21.41
CA ILE A 209 -5.53 -4.96 -20.00
C ILE A 209 -4.22 -4.35 -19.47
N GLN A 210 -4.28 -3.07 -19.11
CA GLN A 210 -3.22 -2.35 -18.45
C GLN A 210 -3.71 -1.83 -17.10
N VAL A 211 -2.83 -1.87 -16.10
CA VAL A 211 -3.09 -1.35 -14.75
C VAL A 211 -2.17 -0.16 -14.53
N PRO A 212 -2.70 1.04 -14.25
CA PRO A 212 -1.87 2.19 -13.88
C PRO A 212 -1.03 1.87 -12.65
N LEU A 213 0.25 2.24 -12.67
CA LEU A 213 1.11 2.11 -11.50
C LEU A 213 0.88 3.26 -10.53
N ALA A 214 0.83 2.92 -9.26
CA ALA A 214 0.83 3.84 -8.12
C ALA A 214 1.69 3.20 -7.02
N PRO A 215 3.03 3.29 -7.12
CA PRO A 215 3.92 2.61 -6.20
C PRO A 215 3.76 3.08 -4.76
N PHE A 216 3.82 2.14 -3.81
CA PHE A 216 3.85 2.42 -2.38
C PHE A 216 4.57 1.30 -1.62
N MET A 217 4.92 1.55 -0.36
CA MET A 217 5.44 0.51 0.54
C MET A 217 4.28 -0.04 1.36
N GLY A 218 4.01 -1.34 1.27
CA GLY A 218 3.03 -2.02 2.11
C GLY A 218 3.40 -1.91 3.58
N ILE A 219 4.70 -2.03 3.87
CA ILE A 219 5.26 -1.88 5.22
C ILE A 219 5.87 -0.50 5.42
N LEU A 220 5.28 0.25 6.36
CA LEU A 220 5.83 1.47 6.95
C LEU A 220 5.60 1.38 8.47
N ALA A 221 6.66 1.20 9.25
CA ALA A 221 6.55 0.86 10.67
C ALA A 221 7.59 1.58 11.53
N VAL A 222 7.23 1.85 12.78
CA VAL A 222 8.19 2.04 13.88
C VAL A 222 8.28 0.76 14.69
N ALA A 223 9.31 0.59 15.52
CA ALA A 223 9.40 -0.54 16.43
C ALA A 223 8.19 -0.54 17.41
N PRO A 224 7.40 -1.63 17.49
CA PRO A 224 6.24 -1.70 18.38
C PRO A 224 6.64 -1.73 19.86
N ALA A 225 5.78 -1.21 20.74
CA ALA A 225 5.99 -1.24 22.19
C ALA A 225 6.11 -2.68 22.73
N ASP A 226 5.16 -3.50 22.30
CA ASP A 226 5.09 -4.93 22.57
C ASP A 226 4.60 -5.64 21.31
N PRO A 227 4.96 -6.91 21.08
CA PRO A 227 4.39 -7.70 20.00
C PRO A 227 2.86 -7.75 20.10
N VAL A 228 2.18 -7.23 19.09
CA VAL A 228 0.73 -7.02 19.13
C VAL A 228 -0.03 -8.29 18.72
N VAL A 229 0.42 -8.91 17.64
CA VAL A 229 -0.21 -10.10 17.06
C VAL A 229 0.86 -10.96 16.37
N GLY A 230 0.77 -12.26 16.58
CA GLY A 230 1.50 -13.25 15.77
C GLY A 230 0.53 -14.10 14.97
N GLU A 231 1.01 -14.83 14.00
CA GLU A 231 0.19 -15.84 13.32
C GLU A 231 -0.34 -16.86 14.34
N PRO A 232 -1.60 -17.28 14.27
CA PRO A 232 -2.14 -18.29 15.17
C PRO A 232 -1.27 -19.57 15.19
N GLY A 233 -0.85 -19.98 16.39
CA GLY A 233 0.02 -21.13 16.59
C GLY A 233 1.50 -20.89 16.28
N VAL A 234 1.91 -19.65 16.04
CA VAL A 234 3.27 -19.29 15.61
C VAL A 234 3.84 -18.08 16.35
N THR A 235 3.11 -17.52 17.30
CA THR A 235 3.59 -16.37 18.07
C THR A 235 4.87 -16.74 18.84
N VAL A 236 5.94 -16.06 18.54
CA VAL A 236 7.19 -16.12 19.31
C VAL A 236 7.17 -14.97 20.31
N PRO A 237 7.28 -15.24 21.62
CA PRO A 237 7.30 -14.17 22.63
C PRO A 237 8.42 -13.15 22.36
N GLY A 238 8.10 -11.86 22.37
CA GLY A 238 9.05 -10.79 22.10
C GLY A 238 9.35 -10.52 20.63
N VAL A 239 8.69 -11.22 19.71
CA VAL A 239 8.86 -11.03 18.26
C VAL A 239 7.55 -10.55 17.64
N GLN A 240 7.61 -9.39 17.00
CA GLN A 240 6.52 -8.91 16.14
C GLN A 240 6.72 -9.43 14.72
N ALA A 241 5.81 -10.30 14.28
CA ALA A 241 5.76 -10.73 12.88
C ALA A 241 5.50 -9.54 11.94
N SER A 242 6.05 -9.59 10.74
CA SER A 242 5.91 -8.50 9.78
C SER A 242 4.54 -8.44 9.10
N ARG A 243 3.78 -9.54 9.10
CA ARG A 243 2.52 -9.63 8.37
C ARG A 243 1.39 -8.78 8.99
N PRO A 244 1.06 -8.87 10.28
CA PRO A 244 -0.04 -8.08 10.80
C PRO A 244 0.35 -6.62 11.05
N PRO A 245 -0.40 -5.63 10.52
CA PRO A 245 -0.29 -4.25 10.94
C PRO A 245 -0.83 -4.04 12.37
N GLY A 246 -0.51 -2.87 12.93
CA GLY A 246 -0.95 -2.50 14.26
C GLY A 246 -0.80 -1.01 14.57
N PRO A 247 -0.89 -0.60 15.85
CA PRO A 247 -0.71 0.80 16.23
C PRO A 247 0.65 1.39 15.83
N PHE A 248 1.65 0.55 15.61
CA PHE A 248 3.01 0.92 15.21
C PHE A 248 3.15 1.14 13.68
N GLY A 249 2.07 1.05 12.91
CA GLY A 249 2.08 0.91 11.46
C GLY A 249 2.21 -0.55 11.07
N GLY A 250 3.26 -0.92 10.39
CA GLY A 250 3.49 -2.29 9.92
C GLY A 250 3.04 -2.47 8.49
N ASN A 251 2.53 -3.65 8.20
CA ASN A 251 1.99 -4.03 6.90
C ASN A 251 0.59 -3.43 6.69
N LEU A 252 0.57 -2.11 6.46
CA LEU A 252 -0.67 -1.34 6.34
C LEU A 252 -1.41 -1.57 5.03
N ASP A 253 -0.67 -1.85 3.97
CA ASP A 253 -1.17 -2.05 2.60
C ASP A 253 -2.18 -0.99 2.15
N VAL A 254 -1.91 0.25 2.56
CA VAL A 254 -2.71 1.42 2.19
C VAL A 254 -2.15 2.02 0.90
N LYS A 255 -2.77 1.69 -0.22
CA LYS A 255 -2.33 2.12 -1.56
C LYS A 255 -2.30 3.64 -1.77
N ASP A 256 -2.91 4.41 -0.88
CA ASP A 256 -2.90 5.87 -0.91
C ASP A 256 -1.58 6.46 -0.36
N LEU A 257 -0.68 5.65 0.24
CA LEU A 257 0.62 6.06 0.76
C LEU A 257 1.68 6.16 -0.36
N VAL A 258 1.34 6.87 -1.40
CA VAL A 258 2.19 7.15 -2.57
C VAL A 258 3.12 8.35 -2.34
N ALA A 259 4.03 8.62 -3.27
CA ALA A 259 4.84 9.84 -3.26
C ALA A 259 3.98 11.11 -3.15
N GLY A 260 4.39 12.05 -2.31
CA GLY A 260 3.64 13.25 -1.95
C GLY A 260 2.74 13.11 -0.72
N THR A 261 2.65 11.91 -0.12
CA THR A 261 1.91 11.71 1.14
C THR A 261 2.83 11.76 2.35
N ARG A 262 2.25 11.97 3.53
CA ARG A 262 2.92 11.89 4.82
C ARG A 262 2.16 10.96 5.76
N LEU A 263 2.88 10.04 6.38
CA LEU A 263 2.38 9.09 7.37
C LEU A 263 2.87 9.52 8.75
N LEU A 264 1.97 9.55 9.73
CA LEU A 264 2.27 9.85 11.12
C LEU A 264 2.15 8.56 11.94
N LEU A 265 3.18 8.22 12.68
CA LEU A 265 3.30 7.02 13.49
C LEU A 265 3.59 7.37 14.95
N PRO A 266 2.96 6.72 15.95
CA PRO A 266 3.30 6.92 17.35
C PRO A 266 4.66 6.31 17.67
N VAL A 267 5.50 7.03 18.42
CA VAL A 267 6.82 6.54 18.84
C VAL A 267 6.73 5.76 20.14
N PHE A 268 7.24 4.52 20.14
CA PHE A 268 7.26 3.64 21.32
C PHE A 268 8.66 3.43 21.91
N HIS A 269 9.71 3.63 21.11
CA HIS A 269 11.11 3.46 21.51
C HIS A 269 11.91 4.70 21.13
N ALA A 270 12.98 4.96 21.90
CA ALA A 270 13.94 6.03 21.55
C ALA A 270 14.45 5.81 20.11
N GLY A 271 14.47 6.89 19.34
CA GLY A 271 14.84 6.85 17.93
C GLY A 271 13.76 6.29 17.00
N ALA A 272 12.54 6.03 17.49
CA ALA A 272 11.40 5.44 16.76
C ALA A 272 11.71 4.07 16.13
N LEU A 273 12.92 3.86 15.61
CA LEU A 273 13.38 2.64 14.94
C LEU A 273 12.50 2.29 13.73
N PHE A 274 12.61 3.11 12.68
CA PHE A 274 11.77 2.99 11.49
C PHE A 274 12.20 1.82 10.60
N TYR A 275 11.21 1.09 10.10
CA TYR A 275 11.33 0.00 9.13
C TYR A 275 10.43 0.23 7.93
N THR A 276 10.86 -0.23 6.74
CA THR A 276 10.04 -0.26 5.53
C THR A 276 10.33 -1.50 4.68
N GLY A 277 9.37 -1.90 3.87
CA GLY A 277 9.50 -3.07 2.99
C GLY A 277 8.19 -3.37 2.30
N ASP A 278 8.06 -4.59 1.80
CA ASP A 278 6.89 -5.07 1.07
C ASP A 278 6.45 -4.09 -0.03
N PRO A 279 7.33 -3.89 -1.01
CA PRO A 279 7.14 -2.86 -2.03
C PRO A 279 6.14 -3.31 -3.09
N HIS A 280 5.11 -2.49 -3.32
CA HIS A 280 4.03 -2.71 -4.25
C HIS A 280 4.02 -1.65 -5.36
N SER A 281 3.82 -2.06 -6.61
CA SER A 281 3.68 -1.10 -7.72
C SER A 281 2.23 -0.78 -8.06
N ALA A 282 1.29 -1.65 -7.72
CA ALA A 282 -0.15 -1.40 -7.78
C ALA A 282 -0.92 -2.42 -6.93
N GLN A 283 -1.99 -1.96 -6.29
CA GLN A 283 -2.91 -2.77 -5.47
C GLN A 283 -4.34 -2.27 -5.61
N GLY A 284 -5.30 -3.19 -5.63
CA GLY A 284 -6.71 -2.88 -5.42
C GLY A 284 -7.06 -2.83 -3.94
N ASP A 285 -8.06 -2.05 -3.54
CA ASP A 285 -8.58 -2.07 -2.18
C ASP A 285 -8.96 -3.50 -1.77
N GLY A 286 -8.56 -3.88 -0.55
CA GLY A 286 -8.77 -5.20 0.03
C GLY A 286 -7.65 -6.21 -0.18
N GLU A 287 -6.74 -6.00 -1.14
CA GLU A 287 -5.65 -6.92 -1.48
C GLU A 287 -6.09 -8.41 -1.57
N VAL A 288 -7.23 -8.63 -2.18
CA VAL A 288 -8.08 -9.82 -2.01
C VAL A 288 -7.44 -11.16 -2.32
N SER A 289 -6.33 -11.20 -3.05
CA SER A 289 -5.59 -12.44 -3.32
C SER A 289 -4.49 -12.74 -2.31
N GLY A 290 -4.17 -11.79 -1.42
CA GLY A 290 -3.07 -11.86 -0.45
C GLY A 290 -1.72 -11.43 -1.03
N THR A 291 -1.71 -10.76 -2.17
CA THR A 291 -0.56 -10.09 -2.78
C THR A 291 -1.03 -8.99 -3.74
N ALA A 292 -0.27 -7.91 -3.81
CA ALA A 292 -0.38 -6.86 -4.83
C ALA A 292 0.38 -7.22 -6.12
N ILE A 293 0.85 -6.25 -6.88
CA ILE A 293 1.96 -6.44 -7.82
C ILE A 293 3.25 -6.24 -6.99
N GLU A 294 3.80 -7.35 -6.53
CA GLU A 294 5.01 -7.43 -5.73
C GLU A 294 6.21 -7.05 -6.58
N GLN A 295 6.79 -5.89 -6.35
CA GLN A 295 7.87 -5.34 -7.17
C GLN A 295 8.85 -4.54 -6.31
N SER A 296 10.15 -4.84 -6.39
CA SER A 296 11.17 -4.12 -5.62
C SER A 296 11.19 -2.63 -5.97
N LEU A 297 11.18 -1.78 -4.94
CA LEU A 297 11.19 -0.33 -5.05
C LEU A 297 12.40 0.29 -4.34
N THR A 298 12.74 1.50 -4.77
CA THR A 298 13.54 2.46 -3.99
C THR A 298 12.62 3.59 -3.56
N GLY A 299 12.65 3.96 -2.29
CA GLY A 299 11.89 5.11 -1.76
C GLY A 299 12.81 6.19 -1.21
N VAL A 300 12.43 7.46 -1.35
CA VAL A 300 13.05 8.58 -0.66
C VAL A 300 12.07 9.10 0.39
N PHE A 301 12.53 9.08 1.65
CA PHE A 301 11.73 9.47 2.81
C PHE A 301 12.41 10.60 3.56
N ARG A 302 11.60 11.52 4.13
CA ARG A 302 12.07 12.48 5.13
C ARG A 302 11.40 12.16 6.45
N PHE A 303 12.18 12.18 7.52
CA PHE A 303 11.72 11.93 8.88
C PHE A 303 11.62 13.22 9.67
N VAL A 304 10.45 13.49 10.28
CA VAL A 304 10.24 14.67 11.13
C VAL A 304 9.67 14.22 12.47
N VAL A 305 10.29 14.64 13.56
CA VAL A 305 9.84 14.32 14.92
C VAL A 305 8.97 15.45 15.45
N HIS A 306 7.72 15.12 15.80
CA HIS A 306 6.79 16.01 16.48
C HIS A 306 6.83 15.73 17.99
N LYS A 307 7.54 16.60 18.71
CA LYS A 307 7.79 16.43 20.15
C LYS A 307 6.55 16.70 20.99
N GLY A 308 6.23 15.75 21.87
CA GLY A 308 5.12 15.89 22.82
C GLY A 308 3.72 15.78 22.18
N GLU A 309 3.66 15.48 20.90
CA GLU A 309 2.41 15.09 20.23
C GLU A 309 2.20 13.58 20.39
N SER A 310 0.96 13.18 20.59
CA SER A 310 0.62 11.76 20.78
C SER A 310 -0.59 11.39 19.94
N ILE A 311 -0.49 10.28 19.21
CA ILE A 311 -1.59 9.69 18.44
C ILE A 311 -1.77 8.23 18.83
N PRO A 312 -2.99 7.69 18.80
CA PRO A 312 -3.25 6.31 19.23
C PRO A 312 -2.83 5.25 18.19
N GLY A 313 -2.61 5.65 16.95
CA GLY A 313 -2.26 4.77 15.84
C GLY A 313 -1.95 5.54 14.58
N PRO A 314 -1.65 4.85 13.46
CA PRO A 314 -1.25 5.48 12.22
C PRO A 314 -2.37 6.35 11.64
N ARG A 315 -1.99 7.53 11.15
CA ARG A 315 -2.82 8.40 10.32
C ARG A 315 -1.96 8.98 9.20
N ALA A 316 -2.58 9.34 8.08
CA ALA A 316 -1.82 9.91 6.97
C ALA A 316 -2.51 11.13 6.37
N GLU A 317 -1.78 11.85 5.53
CA GLU A 317 -2.27 13.03 4.86
C GLU A 317 -1.68 13.12 3.47
N SER A 318 -2.55 13.34 2.49
CA SER A 318 -2.19 13.71 1.12
C SER A 318 -2.56 15.17 0.85
N ASP A 319 -2.28 15.66 -0.35
CA ASP A 319 -2.72 17.00 -0.75
C ASP A 319 -4.23 17.18 -0.70
N THR A 320 -4.98 16.09 -0.87
CA THR A 320 -6.45 16.13 -1.03
C THR A 320 -7.23 15.55 0.14
N HIS A 321 -6.64 14.69 0.96
CA HIS A 321 -7.35 13.97 2.01
C HIS A 321 -6.54 13.87 3.31
N TYR A 322 -7.25 13.80 4.44
CA TYR A 322 -6.76 13.17 5.66
C TYR A 322 -7.20 11.71 5.65
N LEU A 323 -6.31 10.80 6.07
CA LEU A 323 -6.49 9.36 6.02
C LEU A 323 -6.40 8.80 7.45
N LEU A 324 -7.52 8.38 8.03
CA LEU A 324 -7.61 7.88 9.40
C LEU A 324 -7.79 6.37 9.38
N MET A 325 -6.87 5.64 10.02
CA MET A 325 -6.82 4.19 9.94
C MET A 325 -7.48 3.55 11.16
N GLY A 326 -8.29 2.54 10.90
CA GLY A 326 -8.82 1.63 11.91
C GLY A 326 -8.32 0.22 11.64
N ILE A 327 -7.66 -0.38 12.62
CA ILE A 327 -7.00 -1.69 12.52
C ILE A 327 -7.60 -2.61 13.57
N ASP A 328 -7.99 -3.82 13.19
CA ASP A 328 -8.48 -4.87 14.12
C ASP A 328 -8.44 -6.24 13.42
N LEU A 329 -8.50 -7.32 14.21
CA LEU A 329 -8.68 -8.70 13.73
C LEU A 329 -10.06 -8.93 13.07
N ASP A 330 -11.02 -8.08 13.35
CA ASP A 330 -12.40 -8.15 12.88
C ASP A 330 -12.72 -6.92 12.04
N LEU A 331 -13.20 -7.11 10.82
CA LEU A 331 -13.46 -6.03 9.86
C LEU A 331 -14.50 -5.02 10.37
N ASP A 332 -15.54 -5.50 11.05
CA ASP A 332 -16.57 -4.61 11.61
C ASP A 332 -15.96 -3.75 12.73
N ARG A 333 -15.02 -4.30 13.50
CA ARG A 333 -14.29 -3.54 14.52
C ARG A 333 -13.28 -2.58 13.89
N ALA A 334 -12.56 -2.98 12.85
CA ALA A 334 -11.69 -2.09 12.08
C ALA A 334 -12.48 -0.89 11.53
N MET A 335 -13.67 -1.12 10.97
CA MET A 335 -14.58 -0.06 10.54
C MET A 335 -14.99 0.87 11.68
N ARG A 336 -15.32 0.31 12.86
CA ARG A 336 -15.67 1.11 14.06
C ARG A 336 -14.48 1.93 14.54
N ASN A 337 -13.27 1.36 14.52
CA ASN A 337 -12.04 2.04 14.92
C ASN A 337 -11.72 3.19 13.96
N ALA A 338 -11.81 2.98 12.62
CA ALA A 338 -11.65 4.02 11.62
C ALA A 338 -12.67 5.16 11.80
N THR A 339 -13.96 4.81 12.01
CA THR A 339 -15.01 5.81 12.26
C THR A 339 -14.73 6.62 13.53
N ARG A 340 -14.25 5.97 14.59
CA ARG A 340 -13.86 6.65 15.82
C ARG A 340 -12.71 7.62 15.58
N ALA A 341 -11.65 7.17 14.92
CA ALA A 341 -10.49 8.00 14.56
C ALA A 341 -10.90 9.23 13.72
N VAL A 342 -11.81 9.05 12.75
CA VAL A 342 -12.38 10.16 11.97
C VAL A 342 -13.13 11.16 12.85
N VAL A 343 -14.00 10.67 13.75
CA VAL A 343 -14.77 11.55 14.64
C VAL A 343 -13.84 12.30 15.59
N GLU A 344 -12.89 11.63 16.22
CA GLU A 344 -11.91 12.24 17.13
C GLU A 344 -11.08 13.30 16.41
N PHE A 345 -10.57 12.99 15.22
CA PHE A 345 -9.85 13.97 14.37
C PHE A 345 -10.70 15.21 14.04
N LEU A 346 -11.96 15.02 13.65
CA LEU A 346 -12.85 16.13 13.33
C LEU A 346 -13.18 17.01 14.54
N VAL A 347 -13.25 16.40 15.73
CA VAL A 347 -13.44 17.15 16.98
C VAL A 347 -12.20 17.95 17.36
N GLU A 348 -11.02 17.31 17.30
CA GLU A 348 -9.76 17.89 17.77
C GLU A 348 -9.19 18.92 16.79
N GLU A 349 -9.25 18.62 15.48
CA GLU A 349 -8.57 19.42 14.45
C GLU A 349 -9.51 20.40 13.70
N LYS A 350 -10.82 20.20 13.83
CA LYS A 350 -11.83 20.99 13.11
C LYS A 350 -12.88 21.63 14.03
N ASP A 351 -12.68 21.57 15.35
CA ASP A 351 -13.55 22.19 16.37
C ASP A 351 -15.03 21.78 16.27
N LEU A 352 -15.34 20.60 15.73
CA LEU A 352 -16.70 20.08 15.64
C LEU A 352 -17.13 19.43 16.95
N THR A 353 -18.42 19.51 17.27
CA THR A 353 -18.97 18.64 18.31
C THR A 353 -18.97 17.16 17.86
N PRO A 354 -18.94 16.18 18.77
CA PRO A 354 -18.99 14.77 18.40
C PRO A 354 -20.20 14.39 17.53
N ALA A 355 -21.33 15.05 17.72
CA ALA A 355 -22.54 14.83 16.92
C ALA A 355 -22.39 15.37 15.48
N GLU A 356 -21.82 16.55 15.33
CA GLU A 356 -21.51 17.12 14.02
C GLU A 356 -20.45 16.30 13.30
N ALA A 357 -19.37 15.90 14.00
CA ALA A 357 -18.30 15.08 13.43
C ALA A 357 -18.84 13.74 12.91
N LEU A 358 -19.67 13.03 13.68
CA LEU A 358 -20.28 11.77 13.24
C LEU A 358 -21.26 12.00 12.07
N SER A 359 -22.02 13.09 12.09
CA SER A 359 -22.90 13.46 10.98
C SER A 359 -22.10 13.74 9.70
N LEU A 360 -21.03 14.55 9.80
CA LEU A 360 -20.16 14.86 8.67
C LEU A 360 -19.48 13.59 8.14
N ALA A 361 -18.99 12.73 9.02
CA ALA A 361 -18.40 11.44 8.63
C ALA A 361 -19.39 10.60 7.81
N SER A 362 -20.67 10.58 8.18
CA SER A 362 -21.70 9.79 7.50
C SER A 362 -22.08 10.33 6.11
N ILE A 363 -21.92 11.63 5.86
CA ILE A 363 -22.39 12.26 4.61
C ILE A 363 -21.28 12.63 3.65
N ALA A 364 -20.01 12.63 4.08
CA ALA A 364 -18.92 13.18 3.27
C ALA A 364 -17.57 12.47 3.42
N VAL A 365 -17.45 11.43 4.25
CA VAL A 365 -16.22 10.66 4.42
C VAL A 365 -16.41 9.28 3.82
N ASP A 366 -15.53 8.90 2.89
CA ASP A 366 -15.50 7.55 2.34
C ASP A 366 -14.67 6.64 3.25
N PHE A 367 -15.19 5.44 3.53
CA PHE A 367 -14.45 4.40 4.24
C PHE A 367 -14.10 3.28 3.26
N ARG A 368 -12.81 2.98 3.11
CA ARG A 368 -12.31 1.96 2.21
C ARG A 368 -11.57 0.88 2.98
N VAL A 369 -11.69 -0.34 2.54
CA VAL A 369 -10.95 -1.47 3.09
C VAL A 369 -9.62 -1.54 2.36
N ALA A 370 -8.52 -1.18 3.03
CA ALA A 370 -7.20 -1.18 2.41
C ALA A 370 -6.69 -2.61 2.16
N GLU A 371 -6.74 -3.45 3.20
CA GLU A 371 -6.43 -4.88 3.13
C GLU A 371 -7.33 -5.67 4.11
N VAL A 372 -7.50 -6.98 3.84
CA VAL A 372 -8.26 -7.92 4.69
C VAL A 372 -7.54 -9.26 4.88
N VAL A 373 -6.30 -9.39 4.44
CA VAL A 373 -5.61 -10.67 4.27
C VAL A 373 -4.41 -10.87 5.18
N ASP A 374 -4.08 -9.87 6.02
CA ASP A 374 -2.88 -9.86 6.84
C ASP A 374 -3.10 -10.07 8.34
N LEU A 375 -4.05 -10.92 8.68
CA LEU A 375 -4.48 -11.31 10.05
C LEU A 375 -5.25 -10.21 10.75
N THR A 376 -4.70 -9.00 10.87
CA THR A 376 -5.44 -7.78 11.18
C THR A 376 -5.87 -7.13 9.86
N GLN A 377 -6.95 -6.39 9.91
CA GLN A 377 -7.58 -5.79 8.75
C GLN A 377 -7.56 -4.27 8.88
N VAL A 378 -7.38 -3.58 7.76
CA VAL A 378 -7.23 -2.11 7.75
C VAL A 378 -8.39 -1.46 7.00
N VAL A 379 -9.11 -0.59 7.69
CA VAL A 379 -10.11 0.31 7.10
C VAL A 379 -9.60 1.74 7.20
N VAL A 380 -9.69 2.50 6.11
CA VAL A 380 -9.24 3.88 6.05
C VAL A 380 -10.42 4.81 5.79
N GLY A 381 -10.62 5.78 6.68
CA GLY A 381 -11.53 6.89 6.48
C GLY A 381 -10.85 8.02 5.72
N HIS A 382 -11.37 8.36 4.54
CA HIS A 382 -10.86 9.39 3.64
C HIS A 382 -11.66 10.67 3.83
N ILE A 383 -11.10 11.65 4.53
CA ILE A 383 -11.72 12.94 4.78
C ILE A 383 -11.24 13.93 3.70
N PRO A 384 -12.08 14.36 2.76
CA PRO A 384 -11.68 15.34 1.76
C PRO A 384 -11.33 16.70 2.40
N LYS A 385 -10.14 17.22 2.11
CA LYS A 385 -9.72 18.55 2.59
C LYS A 385 -10.59 19.68 2.02
N SER A 386 -11.18 19.47 0.86
CA SER A 386 -12.09 20.40 0.20
C SER A 386 -13.38 20.67 0.98
N LEU A 387 -13.70 19.87 2.00
CA LEU A 387 -14.82 20.14 2.92
C LEU A 387 -14.58 21.37 3.79
N PHE A 388 -13.32 21.72 4.05
CA PHE A 388 -12.93 22.81 4.94
C PHE A 388 -12.56 24.02 4.12
N LEU A 389 -13.46 24.98 4.07
CA LEU A 389 -13.22 26.25 3.38
C LEU A 389 -12.16 27.03 4.14
N THR A 390 -11.13 27.48 3.43
CA THR A 390 -10.17 28.43 4.03
C THR A 390 -10.94 29.74 4.29
N PRO A 391 -10.89 30.31 5.50
CA PRO A 391 -11.60 31.55 5.81
C PRO A 391 -11.16 32.75 4.97
#